data_823198b15d0d43376d7df41a9b6fe8b5
#
_entry.id   823198b15d0d43376d7df41a9b6fe8b5
#
_cell.length_a   1.000
_cell.length_b   1.000
_cell.length_c   1.000
_cell.angle_alpha   90.00
_cell.angle_beta   90.00
_cell.angle_gamma   90.00
#
_symmetry.space_group_name_H-M   'P 1'
#
loop_
_entity.id
_entity.type
_entity.pdbx_description
1 polymer ?
#
loop_
_entity_poly.entity_id
_entity_poly.type
_entity_poly.pdbx_seq_one_letter_code
_entity_poly.pdbx_strand_id
1 'polypeptide(L)'
;DQKLSKAEFTSLSDVWFDKMDTAKTGRIAEAEFPQKFAAVFPPPAPPAAPAAGRRGNGQAPATQLGPDTQMGTWPEFNTMIGGFFKFHWNDGQDITYKIDDPDSPLTKMFKGKPALVVVDETYTFGRETYSRKNLRVLTSIDYAKMTSEDKAKEQYPRADGDYALSWVRREGKGRVFYEAHGHNEKVYAITPILEHVLAGLQYALGDLQADDSPSQK
;
A
#
# COMPACT_ATOMS: atom_id res chain seq x y z
N ASP A 1 -27.94 7.49 -9.23
CA ASP A 1 -27.37 6.45 -10.12
C ASP A 1 -26.10 5.81 -9.53
N GLN A 2 -25.72 6.18 -8.30
CA GLN A 2 -24.50 5.73 -7.59
C GLN A 2 -23.19 6.01 -8.37
N LYS A 3 -23.18 7.02 -9.22
CA LYS A 3 -22.01 7.46 -9.98
C LYS A 3 -21.73 8.91 -9.64
N LEU A 4 -20.45 9.21 -9.41
CA LEU A 4 -19.99 10.57 -9.20
C LEU A 4 -19.45 11.13 -10.52
N SER A 5 -20.10 12.13 -11.06
CA SER A 5 -19.62 12.84 -12.26
C SER A 5 -18.46 13.77 -11.91
N LYS A 6 -17.68 14.17 -12.92
CA LYS A 6 -16.61 15.17 -12.73
C LYS A 6 -17.16 16.49 -12.18
N ALA A 7 -18.32 16.92 -12.62
CA ALA A 7 -18.97 18.16 -12.16
C ALA A 7 -19.36 18.05 -10.68
N GLU A 8 -19.94 16.93 -10.26
CA GLU A 8 -20.28 16.68 -8.86
C GLU A 8 -19.04 16.62 -7.97
N PHE A 9 -17.97 15.96 -8.45
CA PHE A 9 -16.72 15.91 -7.71
C PHE A 9 -16.09 17.31 -7.55
N THR A 10 -16.08 18.12 -8.60
CA THR A 10 -15.58 19.50 -8.54
C THR A 10 -16.42 20.33 -7.57
N SER A 11 -17.75 20.25 -7.66
CA SER A 11 -18.64 20.96 -6.73
C SER A 11 -18.41 20.53 -5.27
N LEU A 12 -18.18 19.25 -5.03
CA LEU A 12 -17.86 18.75 -3.70
C LEU A 12 -16.52 19.27 -3.19
N SER A 13 -15.51 19.35 -4.06
CA SER A 13 -14.19 19.90 -3.73
C SER A 13 -14.28 21.38 -3.36
N ASP A 14 -15.09 22.15 -4.08
CA ASP A 14 -15.32 23.57 -3.79
C ASP A 14 -15.98 23.74 -2.41
N VAL A 15 -17.01 22.93 -2.11
CA VAL A 15 -17.66 22.93 -0.79
C VAL A 15 -16.70 22.60 0.33
N TRP A 16 -15.79 21.63 0.12
CA TRP A 16 -14.79 21.29 1.12
C TRP A 16 -13.75 22.39 1.31
N PHE A 17 -13.29 22.97 0.21
CA PHE A 17 -12.34 24.07 0.25
C PHE A 17 -12.94 25.28 0.99
N ASP A 18 -14.18 25.66 0.69
CA ASP A 18 -14.87 26.78 1.35
C ASP A 18 -15.04 26.56 2.86
N LYS A 19 -15.26 25.32 3.29
CA LYS A 19 -15.30 24.98 4.72
C LYS A 19 -13.96 25.11 5.40
N MET A 20 -12.86 24.88 4.70
CA MET A 20 -11.50 25.03 5.23
C MET A 20 -11.03 26.49 5.16
N ASP A 21 -11.35 27.21 4.10
CA ASP A 21 -11.01 28.63 3.92
C ASP A 21 -12.07 29.55 4.52
N THR A 22 -12.24 29.48 5.83
CA THR A 22 -13.23 30.30 6.56
C THR A 22 -13.01 31.81 6.43
N ALA A 23 -11.78 32.22 6.14
CA ALA A 23 -11.42 33.63 5.91
C ALA A 23 -11.68 34.09 4.46
N LYS A 24 -12.11 33.21 3.56
CA LYS A 24 -12.38 33.46 2.14
C LYS A 24 -11.23 34.12 1.40
N THR A 25 -10.02 33.67 1.69
CA THR A 25 -8.78 34.19 1.07
C THR A 25 -8.47 33.54 -0.28
N GLY A 26 -9.17 32.46 -0.64
CA GLY A 26 -8.86 31.63 -1.81
C GLY A 26 -7.59 30.80 -1.65
N ARG A 27 -7.04 30.74 -0.45
CA ARG A 27 -5.79 30.02 -0.12
C ARG A 27 -5.86 29.42 1.28
N ILE A 28 -5.22 28.29 1.45
CA ILE A 28 -5.00 27.64 2.76
C ILE A 28 -3.50 27.48 2.90
N ALA A 29 -2.93 28.00 3.99
CA ALA A 29 -1.52 27.81 4.26
C ALA A 29 -1.23 26.33 4.54
N GLU A 30 -0.11 25.82 4.01
CA GLU A 30 0.30 24.43 4.18
C GLU A 30 0.32 23.99 5.65
N ALA A 31 0.86 24.83 6.53
CA ALA A 31 0.92 24.58 7.97
C ALA A 31 -0.45 24.47 8.65
N GLU A 32 -1.50 25.08 8.08
CA GLU A 32 -2.86 25.07 8.63
C GLU A 32 -3.74 23.95 8.02
N PHE A 33 -3.33 23.45 6.86
CA PHE A 33 -4.13 22.49 6.11
C PHE A 33 -4.51 21.24 6.93
N PRO A 34 -3.58 20.57 7.67
CA PRO A 34 -3.93 19.36 8.42
C PRO A 34 -5.04 19.59 9.47
N GLN A 35 -4.98 20.70 10.19
CA GLN A 35 -5.97 21.03 11.22
C GLN A 35 -7.33 21.39 10.59
N LYS A 36 -7.31 22.18 9.53
CA LYS A 36 -8.53 22.57 8.81
C LYS A 36 -9.18 21.37 8.12
N PHE A 37 -8.38 20.49 7.55
CA PHE A 37 -8.85 19.24 6.95
C PHE A 37 -9.50 18.32 7.99
N ALA A 38 -8.86 18.11 9.14
CA ALA A 38 -9.40 17.30 10.22
C ALA A 38 -10.71 17.87 10.80
N ALA A 39 -10.91 19.20 10.75
CA ALA A 39 -12.15 19.82 11.17
C ALA A 39 -13.32 19.55 10.19
N VAL A 40 -13.02 19.44 8.90
CA VAL A 40 -14.03 19.11 7.86
C VAL A 40 -14.26 17.60 7.77
N PHE A 41 -13.21 16.83 7.95
CA PHE A 41 -13.20 15.35 7.93
C PHE A 41 -12.69 14.82 9.27
N PRO A 42 -13.50 14.89 10.34
CA PRO A 42 -13.07 14.35 11.63
C PRO A 42 -12.76 12.86 11.46
N PRO A 43 -11.66 12.38 12.07
CA PRO A 43 -11.37 10.96 12.06
C PRO A 43 -12.58 10.20 12.62
N PRO A 44 -12.87 9.00 12.12
CA PRO A 44 -13.95 8.18 12.66
C PRO A 44 -13.78 8.08 14.18
N ALA A 45 -14.88 8.21 14.92
CA ALA A 45 -14.84 8.07 16.36
C ALA A 45 -14.15 6.74 16.73
N PRO A 46 -13.19 6.73 17.66
CA PRO A 46 -12.57 5.49 18.09
C PRO A 46 -13.70 4.53 18.51
N PRO A 47 -13.59 3.24 18.14
CA PRO A 47 -14.58 2.25 18.56
C PRO A 47 -14.78 2.37 20.07
N ALA A 48 -16.03 2.37 20.50
CA ALA A 48 -16.37 2.48 21.92
C ALA A 48 -15.52 1.48 22.72
N ALA A 49 -14.77 1.99 23.69
CA ALA A 49 -13.89 1.15 24.50
C ALA A 49 -14.71 -0.02 25.06
N PRO A 50 -14.29 -1.27 24.91
CA PRO A 50 -14.92 -2.37 25.59
C PRO A 50 -14.88 -2.08 27.08
N ALA A 51 -16.03 -2.29 27.76
CA ALA A 51 -16.20 -2.03 29.16
C ALA A 51 -15.02 -2.56 30.00
N ALA A 52 -14.50 -1.73 30.89
CA ALA A 52 -13.29 -1.95 31.66
C ALA A 52 -13.30 -3.32 32.37
N GLY A 53 -12.57 -4.26 31.77
CA GLY A 53 -12.27 -5.56 32.30
C GLY A 53 -10.78 -5.84 32.19
N ARG A 54 -10.07 -5.66 33.30
CA ARG A 54 -8.70 -6.10 33.58
C ARG A 54 -7.59 -5.58 32.65
N ARG A 55 -6.86 -4.61 33.18
CA ARG A 55 -5.48 -4.30 32.74
C ARG A 55 -4.62 -5.55 32.98
N GLY A 56 -4.38 -6.30 31.91
CA GLY A 56 -3.23 -7.16 31.76
C GLY A 56 -2.20 -6.40 30.95
N ASN A 57 -1.00 -6.25 31.48
CA ASN A 57 0.19 -5.85 30.71
C ASN A 57 0.44 -6.98 29.69
N GLY A 58 -0.10 -6.85 28.50
CA GLY A 58 0.05 -7.79 27.41
C GLY A 58 -0.16 -6.99 26.14
N GLN A 59 0.87 -6.89 25.30
CA GLN A 59 0.74 -6.78 23.87
C GLN A 59 -0.59 -7.47 23.50
N ALA A 60 -1.49 -6.77 22.80
CA ALA A 60 -2.68 -7.41 22.26
C ALA A 60 -2.19 -8.70 21.58
N PRO A 61 -2.74 -9.88 21.93
CA PRO A 61 -2.32 -11.08 21.23
C PRO A 61 -2.52 -10.78 19.76
N ALA A 62 -1.45 -10.90 18.97
CA ALA A 62 -1.57 -10.98 17.54
C ALA A 62 -2.68 -12.02 17.36
N THR A 63 -3.82 -11.57 16.84
CA THR A 63 -4.95 -12.47 16.61
C THR A 63 -4.33 -13.57 15.78
N GLN A 64 -4.20 -14.76 16.35
CA GLN A 64 -3.72 -15.91 15.59
C GLN A 64 -4.74 -16.07 14.48
N LEU A 65 -4.45 -15.44 13.35
CA LEU A 65 -5.15 -15.71 12.13
C LEU A 65 -4.94 -17.20 11.91
N GLY A 66 -6.03 -17.93 11.96
CA GLY A 66 -5.99 -19.37 11.72
C GLY A 66 -5.28 -19.70 10.41
N PRO A 67 -5.12 -20.97 10.10
CA PRO A 67 -4.40 -21.38 8.91
C PRO A 67 -4.90 -20.60 7.70
N ASP A 68 -4.02 -20.02 7.02
CA ASP A 68 -3.98 -19.31 5.72
C ASP A 68 -5.28 -18.90 4.96
N THR A 69 -6.47 -19.15 5.51
CA THR A 69 -7.76 -18.99 4.82
C THR A 69 -8.58 -17.78 5.26
N GLN A 70 -8.15 -17.03 6.28
CA GLN A 70 -8.90 -15.85 6.73
C GLN A 70 -8.49 -14.60 5.96
N MET A 71 -9.40 -14.11 5.13
CA MET A 71 -9.26 -12.86 4.36
C MET A 71 -9.67 -11.62 5.17
N GLY A 72 -9.52 -11.66 6.51
CA GLY A 72 -9.90 -10.55 7.39
C GLY A 72 -11.42 -10.34 7.45
N THR A 73 -11.82 -9.18 7.96
CA THR A 73 -13.25 -8.81 8.10
C THR A 73 -13.86 -8.21 6.83
N TRP A 74 -13.05 -7.90 5.83
CA TRP A 74 -13.49 -7.34 4.55
C TRP A 74 -12.83 -8.08 3.37
N PRO A 75 -13.29 -9.30 3.06
CA PRO A 75 -12.68 -10.14 2.03
C PRO A 75 -12.73 -9.53 0.62
N GLU A 76 -13.79 -8.78 0.29
CA GLU A 76 -13.91 -8.12 -1.01
C GLU A 76 -12.80 -7.07 -1.22
N PHE A 77 -12.47 -6.31 -0.19
CA PHE A 77 -11.35 -5.36 -0.24
C PHE A 77 -10.02 -6.08 -0.45
N ASN A 78 -9.75 -7.13 0.31
CA ASN A 78 -8.52 -7.91 0.17
C ASN A 78 -8.38 -8.56 -1.22
N THR A 79 -9.49 -9.03 -1.77
CA THR A 79 -9.55 -9.54 -3.15
C THR A 79 -9.26 -8.43 -4.15
N MET A 80 -9.88 -7.26 -3.97
CA MET A 80 -9.69 -6.10 -4.85
C MET A 80 -8.21 -5.65 -4.88
N ILE A 81 -7.59 -5.46 -3.73
CA ILE A 81 -6.19 -5.03 -3.66
C ILE A 81 -5.20 -6.15 -4.00
N GLY A 82 -5.63 -7.42 -3.93
CA GLY A 82 -4.82 -8.57 -4.30
C GLY A 82 -3.88 -9.09 -3.21
N GLY A 83 -4.09 -8.70 -1.96
CA GLY A 83 -3.28 -9.17 -0.85
C GLY A 83 -3.94 -8.97 0.50
N PHE A 84 -3.71 -9.90 1.40
CA PHE A 84 -4.07 -9.79 2.81
C PHE A 84 -2.79 -9.86 3.65
N PHE A 85 -2.55 -8.82 4.44
CA PHE A 85 -1.38 -8.70 5.30
C PHE A 85 -1.25 -9.89 6.26
N LYS A 86 -0.07 -10.43 6.37
CA LYS A 86 0.26 -11.55 7.28
C LYS A 86 1.34 -11.18 8.29
N PHE A 87 2.40 -10.55 7.84
CA PHE A 87 3.59 -10.29 8.63
C PHE A 87 4.36 -9.11 8.04
N HIS A 88 5.20 -8.50 8.81
CA HIS A 88 6.19 -7.53 8.36
C HIS A 88 7.54 -7.78 9.04
N TRP A 89 8.62 -7.57 8.29
CA TRP A 89 9.91 -7.36 8.90
C TRP A 89 9.96 -5.96 9.50
N ASN A 90 10.53 -5.85 10.69
CA ASN A 90 10.61 -4.56 11.38
C ASN A 90 11.50 -3.56 10.63
N ASP A 91 11.23 -2.28 10.84
CA ASP A 91 12.08 -1.19 10.39
C ASP A 91 13.46 -1.28 11.08
N GLY A 92 14.53 -1.43 10.30
CA GLY A 92 15.90 -1.60 10.81
C GLY A 92 16.72 -2.65 10.06
N GLN A 93 16.15 -3.30 9.06
CA GLN A 93 16.84 -4.27 8.22
C GLN A 93 17.08 -3.70 6.83
N ASP A 94 18.25 -3.99 6.27
CA ASP A 94 18.54 -3.70 4.87
C ASP A 94 17.76 -4.65 3.96
N ILE A 95 16.80 -4.09 3.24
CA ILE A 95 16.00 -4.83 2.25
C ILE A 95 16.46 -4.45 0.85
N THR A 96 16.89 -5.45 0.09
CA THR A 96 17.16 -5.25 -1.34
C THR A 96 15.87 -5.44 -2.14
N TYR A 97 15.50 -4.43 -2.92
CA TYR A 97 14.37 -4.52 -3.83
C TYR A 97 14.79 -5.16 -5.16
N LYS A 98 13.94 -6.04 -5.65
CA LYS A 98 14.05 -6.66 -6.95
C LYS A 98 12.99 -6.07 -7.88
N ILE A 99 13.38 -5.73 -9.08
CA ILE A 99 12.44 -5.28 -10.12
C ILE A 99 12.02 -6.51 -10.91
N ASP A 100 10.76 -6.90 -10.77
CA ASP A 100 10.19 -8.09 -11.39
C ASP A 100 9.74 -7.85 -12.82
N ASP A 101 9.28 -6.63 -13.12
CA ASP A 101 8.87 -6.22 -14.46
C ASP A 101 9.66 -4.99 -14.93
N PRO A 102 10.91 -5.18 -15.40
CA PRO A 102 11.80 -4.08 -15.75
C PRO A 102 11.39 -3.33 -17.02
N ASP A 103 10.50 -3.89 -17.81
CA ASP A 103 10.02 -3.28 -19.07
C ASP A 103 8.70 -2.51 -18.88
N SER A 104 8.08 -2.61 -17.71
CA SER A 104 6.88 -1.85 -17.41
C SER A 104 7.18 -0.34 -17.34
N PRO A 105 6.29 0.51 -17.86
CA PRO A 105 6.39 1.96 -17.68
C PRO A 105 6.34 2.38 -16.19
N LEU A 106 5.78 1.53 -15.32
CA LEU A 106 5.71 1.77 -13.88
C LEU A 106 7.05 1.53 -13.16
N THR A 107 8.01 0.87 -13.79
CA THR A 107 9.31 0.53 -13.19
C THR A 107 10.50 1.13 -13.96
N LYS A 108 10.23 1.89 -15.04
CA LYS A 108 11.26 2.48 -15.91
C LYS A 108 12.30 3.32 -15.15
N MET A 109 11.90 3.94 -14.02
CA MET A 109 12.75 4.78 -13.19
C MET A 109 13.89 4.01 -12.51
N PHE A 110 13.76 2.70 -12.40
CA PHE A 110 14.80 1.82 -11.83
C PHE A 110 15.80 1.32 -12.87
N LYS A 111 15.49 1.45 -14.17
CA LYS A 111 16.31 0.92 -15.26
C LYS A 111 17.71 1.51 -15.27
N GLY A 112 18.72 0.66 -15.32
CA GLY A 112 20.13 1.06 -15.33
C GLY A 112 20.66 1.61 -13.99
N LYS A 113 19.87 1.58 -12.95
CA LYS A 113 20.30 1.98 -11.59
C LYS A 113 20.78 0.77 -10.80
N PRO A 114 21.66 0.96 -9.81
CA PRO A 114 22.01 -0.10 -8.86
C PRO A 114 20.77 -0.65 -8.15
N ALA A 115 20.86 -1.89 -7.68
CA ALA A 115 19.81 -2.46 -6.85
C ALA A 115 19.54 -1.54 -5.65
N LEU A 116 18.27 -1.22 -5.43
CA LEU A 116 17.87 -0.35 -4.35
C LEU A 116 17.90 -1.15 -3.04
N VAL A 117 18.71 -0.69 -2.10
CA VAL A 117 18.76 -1.22 -0.74
C VAL A 117 18.21 -0.15 0.19
N VAL A 118 17.22 -0.51 0.97
CA VAL A 118 16.53 0.41 1.88
C VAL A 118 16.35 -0.20 3.25
N VAL A 119 16.26 0.65 4.26
CA VAL A 119 15.78 0.28 5.59
C VAL A 119 14.29 0.64 5.63
N ASP A 120 13.45 -0.37 5.71
CA ASP A 120 12.00 -0.19 5.68
C ASP A 120 11.31 -1.38 6.36
N GLU A 121 10.13 -1.12 6.94
CA GLU A 121 9.24 -2.18 7.40
C GLU A 121 8.53 -2.78 6.18
N THR A 122 8.90 -3.99 5.80
CA THR A 122 8.36 -4.62 4.59
C THR A 122 7.31 -5.66 4.90
N TYR A 123 6.19 -5.59 4.18
CA TYR A 123 5.02 -6.42 4.41
C TYR A 123 5.06 -7.72 3.64
N THR A 124 4.43 -8.76 4.20
CA THR A 124 4.17 -10.02 3.52
C THR A 124 2.67 -10.30 3.46
N PHE A 125 2.27 -11.10 2.48
CA PHE A 125 0.86 -11.35 2.18
C PHE A 125 0.56 -12.85 2.17
N GLY A 126 -0.66 -13.20 2.61
CA GLY A 126 -1.13 -14.57 2.64
C GLY A 126 -1.24 -15.19 1.24
N ARG A 127 -0.94 -16.49 1.14
CA ARG A 127 -0.92 -17.23 -0.14
C ARG A 127 -2.27 -17.26 -0.84
N GLU A 128 -3.36 -17.18 -0.07
CA GLU A 128 -4.73 -17.25 -0.59
C GLU A 128 -5.14 -15.98 -1.32
N THR A 129 -4.57 -14.86 -0.92
CA THR A 129 -4.94 -13.55 -1.46
C THR A 129 -3.93 -13.04 -2.47
N TYR A 130 -2.64 -13.36 -2.26
CA TYR A 130 -1.56 -12.96 -3.13
C TYR A 130 -1.10 -14.11 -4.02
N SER A 131 -1.13 -13.91 -5.31
CA SER A 131 -0.60 -14.87 -6.30
C SER A 131 -0.25 -14.16 -7.60
N ARG A 132 0.92 -14.48 -8.18
CA ARG A 132 1.32 -14.02 -9.52
C ARG A 132 0.39 -14.47 -10.64
N LYS A 133 -0.49 -15.44 -10.37
CA LYS A 133 -1.57 -15.84 -11.30
C LYS A 133 -2.68 -14.81 -11.42
N ASN A 134 -2.79 -13.91 -10.44
CA ASN A 134 -3.84 -12.89 -10.36
C ASN A 134 -3.31 -11.47 -10.45
N LEU A 135 -2.00 -11.28 -10.34
CA LEU A 135 -1.34 -10.00 -10.19
C LEU A 135 -0.18 -9.86 -11.16
N ARG A 136 0.00 -8.66 -11.71
CA ARG A 136 1.23 -8.26 -12.39
C ARG A 136 2.15 -7.65 -11.34
N VAL A 137 3.14 -8.42 -10.87
CA VAL A 137 4.11 -7.96 -9.87
C VAL A 137 5.14 -7.06 -10.53
N LEU A 138 5.36 -5.90 -9.94
CA LEU A 138 6.29 -4.88 -10.41
C LEU A 138 7.62 -4.95 -9.65
N THR A 139 7.52 -5.03 -8.31
CA THR A 139 8.67 -5.12 -7.43
C THR A 139 8.45 -6.16 -6.33
N SER A 140 9.51 -6.74 -5.83
CA SER A 140 9.50 -7.66 -4.71
C SER A 140 10.77 -7.52 -3.86
N ILE A 141 10.79 -8.19 -2.71
CA ILE A 141 12.02 -8.37 -1.93
C ILE A 141 12.94 -9.34 -2.70
N ASP A 142 14.21 -8.98 -2.85
CA ASP A 142 15.24 -9.93 -3.29
C ASP A 142 15.57 -10.87 -2.12
N TYR A 143 14.68 -11.85 -1.91
CA TYR A 143 14.77 -12.76 -0.79
C TYR A 143 16.08 -13.56 -0.76
N ALA A 144 16.71 -13.78 -1.90
CA ALA A 144 18.01 -14.45 -1.96
C ALA A 144 19.11 -13.64 -1.26
N LYS A 145 19.00 -12.32 -1.25
CA LYS A 145 19.97 -11.42 -0.61
C LYS A 145 19.71 -11.17 0.87
N MET A 146 18.57 -11.59 1.40
CA MET A 146 18.32 -11.49 2.83
C MET A 146 19.26 -12.42 3.61
N THR A 147 19.69 -11.95 4.79
CA THR A 147 20.49 -12.78 5.70
C THR A 147 19.68 -13.95 6.26
N SER A 148 20.37 -15.01 6.69
CA SER A 148 19.68 -16.14 7.35
C SER A 148 19.01 -15.72 8.64
N GLU A 149 19.55 -14.71 9.35
CA GLU A 149 18.98 -14.14 10.56
C GLU A 149 17.66 -13.44 10.24
N ASP A 150 17.61 -12.60 9.20
CA ASP A 150 16.40 -11.90 8.81
C ASP A 150 15.33 -12.85 8.28
N LYS A 151 15.71 -13.85 7.49
CA LYS A 151 14.79 -14.91 7.06
C LYS A 151 14.17 -15.66 8.23
N ALA A 152 14.93 -15.91 9.30
CA ALA A 152 14.45 -16.61 10.49
C ALA A 152 13.43 -15.78 11.31
N LYS A 153 13.33 -14.47 11.10
CA LYS A 153 12.33 -13.61 11.74
C LYS A 153 10.93 -13.75 11.11
N GLU A 154 10.85 -14.28 9.90
CA GLU A 154 9.56 -14.51 9.21
C GLU A 154 8.73 -15.56 9.95
N GLN A 155 7.54 -15.15 10.40
CA GLN A 155 6.64 -16.03 11.16
C GLN A 155 5.76 -16.90 10.25
N TYR A 156 5.60 -16.51 9.00
CA TYR A 156 4.74 -17.18 8.01
C TYR A 156 5.48 -17.37 6.69
N PRO A 157 6.61 -18.11 6.69
CA PRO A 157 7.52 -18.19 5.55
C PRO A 157 6.82 -18.78 4.34
N ARG A 158 7.00 -18.09 3.22
CA ARG A 158 6.51 -18.54 1.93
C ARG A 158 7.46 -19.55 1.32
N ALA A 159 6.96 -20.75 1.01
CA ALA A 159 7.76 -21.81 0.39
C ALA A 159 8.29 -21.42 -1.01
N ASP A 160 7.59 -20.49 -1.70
CA ASP A 160 8.00 -19.97 -3.00
C ASP A 160 9.00 -18.79 -2.91
N GLY A 161 9.26 -18.27 -1.70
CA GLY A 161 10.14 -17.12 -1.48
C GLY A 161 9.68 -15.83 -2.19
N ASP A 162 8.40 -15.75 -2.52
CA ASP A 162 7.83 -14.65 -3.29
C ASP A 162 7.17 -13.60 -2.39
N TYR A 163 7.85 -12.48 -2.20
CA TYR A 163 7.44 -11.39 -1.32
C TYR A 163 7.31 -10.09 -2.13
N ALA A 164 6.17 -9.94 -2.83
CA ALA A 164 5.90 -8.75 -3.63
C ALA A 164 5.70 -7.50 -2.76
N LEU A 165 6.15 -6.37 -3.27
CA LEU A 165 6.03 -5.05 -2.65
C LEU A 165 5.11 -4.14 -3.44
N SER A 166 5.08 -4.25 -4.78
CA SER A 166 4.13 -3.52 -5.60
C SER A 166 3.63 -4.35 -6.77
N TRP A 167 2.38 -4.09 -7.16
CA TRP A 167 1.75 -4.77 -8.29
C TRP A 167 0.60 -3.96 -8.88
N VAL A 168 0.19 -4.37 -10.07
CA VAL A 168 -1.04 -3.90 -10.71
C VAL A 168 -1.96 -5.08 -11.03
N ARG A 169 -3.27 -4.78 -11.13
CA ARG A 169 -4.29 -5.72 -11.59
C ARG A 169 -5.55 -5.01 -12.08
N ARG A 170 -6.40 -5.77 -12.72
CA ARG A 170 -7.78 -5.35 -12.97
C ARG A 170 -8.72 -5.87 -11.89
N GLU A 171 -9.67 -5.01 -11.52
CA GLU A 171 -10.83 -5.42 -10.74
C GLU A 171 -12.08 -4.94 -11.49
N GLY A 172 -12.76 -5.87 -12.16
CA GLY A 172 -13.80 -5.54 -13.12
C GLY A 172 -13.28 -4.61 -14.22
N LYS A 173 -13.84 -3.41 -14.33
CA LYS A 173 -13.39 -2.36 -15.26
C LYS A 173 -12.35 -1.43 -14.65
N GLY A 174 -12.12 -1.52 -13.36
CA GLY A 174 -11.18 -0.67 -12.62
C GLY A 174 -9.73 -1.13 -12.75
N ARG A 175 -8.82 -0.22 -12.39
CA ARG A 175 -7.38 -0.47 -12.27
C ARG A 175 -6.97 -0.35 -10.83
N VAL A 176 -6.16 -1.27 -10.37
CA VAL A 176 -5.60 -1.26 -9.03
C VAL A 176 -4.08 -1.21 -9.14
N PHE A 177 -3.48 -0.25 -8.49
CA PHE A 177 -2.06 -0.21 -8.19
C PHE A 177 -1.91 -0.37 -6.68
N TYR A 178 -1.16 -1.35 -6.25
CA TYR A 178 -0.82 -1.58 -4.85
C TYR A 178 0.65 -1.26 -4.61
N GLU A 179 0.90 -0.57 -3.51
CA GLU A 179 2.21 -0.09 -3.11
C GLU A 179 2.43 -0.35 -1.63
N ALA A 180 3.48 -1.09 -1.28
CA ALA A 180 3.85 -1.44 0.08
C ALA A 180 5.23 -0.92 0.51
N HIS A 181 5.89 -0.07 -0.30
CA HIS A 181 7.08 0.61 0.14
C HIS A 181 6.73 1.82 1.01
N GLY A 182 7.58 2.14 2.01
CA GLY A 182 7.49 3.42 2.69
C GLY A 182 6.70 3.41 3.99
N HIS A 183 6.85 2.40 4.82
CA HIS A 183 6.54 2.56 6.24
C HIS A 183 7.45 3.62 6.86
N ASN A 184 8.74 3.59 6.52
CA ASN A 184 9.69 4.63 6.90
C ASN A 184 9.57 5.83 5.95
N GLU A 185 9.38 7.04 6.51
CA GLU A 185 9.25 8.28 5.73
C GLU A 185 10.46 8.56 4.83
N LYS A 186 11.65 8.08 5.19
CA LYS A 186 12.87 8.26 4.37
C LYS A 186 12.79 7.55 3.02
N VAL A 187 11.98 6.50 2.91
CA VAL A 187 11.77 5.79 1.64
C VAL A 187 11.12 6.70 0.62
N TYR A 188 10.20 7.57 1.04
CA TYR A 188 9.58 8.57 0.17
C TYR A 188 10.53 9.69 -0.26
N ALA A 189 11.69 9.86 0.39
CA ALA A 189 12.73 10.76 -0.08
C ALA A 189 13.57 10.18 -1.24
N ILE A 190 13.38 8.90 -1.57
CA ILE A 190 14.08 8.21 -2.64
C ILE A 190 13.36 8.50 -3.97
N THR A 191 13.94 9.36 -4.81
CA THR A 191 13.32 9.80 -6.07
C THR A 191 12.73 8.66 -6.92
N PRO A 192 13.42 7.54 -7.19
CA PRO A 192 12.82 6.42 -7.93
C PRO A 192 11.55 5.85 -7.31
N ILE A 193 11.42 5.83 -5.99
CA ILE A 193 10.20 5.36 -5.32
C ILE A 193 9.06 6.35 -5.54
N LEU A 194 9.30 7.66 -5.40
CA LEU A 194 8.28 8.67 -5.71
C LEU A 194 7.82 8.63 -7.17
N GLU A 195 8.77 8.44 -8.09
CA GLU A 195 8.45 8.28 -9.52
C GLU A 195 7.62 7.00 -9.77
N HIS A 196 7.90 5.92 -9.04
CA HIS A 196 7.12 4.68 -9.10
C HIS A 196 5.69 4.89 -8.60
N VAL A 197 5.52 5.53 -7.44
CA VAL A 197 4.21 5.89 -6.89
C VAL A 197 3.44 6.79 -7.86
N LEU A 198 4.08 7.81 -8.44
CA LEU A 198 3.45 8.68 -9.44
C LEU A 198 2.98 7.89 -10.66
N ALA A 199 3.83 7.01 -11.20
CA ALA A 199 3.47 6.16 -12.34
C ALA A 199 2.30 5.22 -12.00
N GLY A 200 2.25 4.68 -10.78
CA GLY A 200 1.14 3.87 -10.27
C GLY A 200 -0.17 4.65 -10.19
N LEU A 201 -0.12 5.89 -9.70
CA LEU A 201 -1.29 6.79 -9.67
C LEU A 201 -1.79 7.10 -11.10
N GLN A 202 -0.88 7.43 -12.00
CA GLN A 202 -1.23 7.68 -13.41
C GLN A 202 -1.83 6.44 -14.09
N TYR A 203 -1.32 5.23 -13.79
CA TYR A 203 -1.93 3.99 -14.25
C TYR A 203 -3.34 3.80 -13.70
N ALA A 204 -3.54 3.98 -12.40
CA ALA A 204 -4.84 3.80 -11.75
C ALA A 204 -5.89 4.79 -12.30
N LEU A 205 -5.49 6.04 -12.59
CA LEU A 205 -6.34 7.06 -13.19
C LEU A 205 -6.56 6.86 -14.70
N GLY A 206 -5.74 6.06 -15.36
CA GLY A 206 -5.86 5.77 -16.78
C GLY A 206 -4.98 6.62 -17.70
N ASP A 207 -4.18 7.51 -17.14
CA ASP A 207 -3.29 8.39 -17.89
C ASP A 207 -2.04 7.66 -18.39
N LEU A 208 -1.62 6.60 -17.68
CA LEU A 208 -0.52 5.73 -18.07
C LEU A 208 -1.05 4.34 -18.43
N GLN A 209 -0.72 3.87 -19.65
CA GLN A 209 -1.05 2.51 -20.07
C GLN A 209 0.11 1.56 -19.73
N ALA A 210 -0.23 0.40 -19.20
CA ALA A 210 0.71 -0.67 -18.91
C ALA A 210 0.06 -2.03 -19.14
N ASP A 211 0.87 -3.06 -19.35
CA ASP A 211 0.40 -4.45 -19.29
C ASP A 211 0.05 -4.76 -17.83
N ASP A 212 -1.18 -5.14 -17.59
CA ASP A 212 -1.72 -5.54 -16.28
C ASP A 212 -2.15 -7.01 -16.26
N SER A 213 -1.77 -7.78 -17.28
CA SER A 213 -1.95 -9.22 -17.28
C SER A 213 -1.06 -9.87 -16.21
N PRO A 214 -1.52 -10.95 -15.55
CA PRO A 214 -0.78 -11.59 -14.47
C PRO A 214 0.65 -12.02 -14.88
N SER A 215 1.59 -11.96 -13.91
CA SER A 215 3.00 -12.32 -14.13
C SER A 215 3.24 -13.79 -14.42
N GLN A 216 2.35 -14.67 -13.93
CA GLN A 216 2.34 -16.09 -14.26
C GLN A 216 1.13 -16.41 -15.14
N LYS A 217 1.41 -17.07 -16.24
CA LYS A 217 0.38 -17.63 -17.12
C LYS A 217 -0.04 -19.03 -16.66
#